data_5a0bdf863bbbae493f07d49c65894f8d
#
_entry.id   5a0bdf863bbbae493f07d49c65894f8d
#
_cell.length_a   1.000
_cell.length_b   1.000
_cell.length_c   1.000
_cell.angle_alpha   90.00
_cell.angle_beta   90.00
_cell.angle_gamma   90.00
#
_symmetry.space_group_name_H-M   'P 1'
#
loop_
_entity.id
_entity.type
_entity.pdbx_description
1 polymer ?
#
loop_
_entity_poly.entity_id
_entity_poly.type
_entity_poly.pdbx_seq_one_letter_code
_entity_poly.pdbx_strand_id
1 'polypeptide(L)'
;YHAARFEQLYQGEGSGHPIDDLQSLIRNELPFETYMELAEWYESVGCTEEALSLLSCAGNYPIALYKQAYLLHQAGNDDESRGMLQRAGALSPAMVFPFRPSSLKALEWAKTVQPDWKIDYYEALIRWANQDKAKALELLENCGEADYAPFYLSRASLKEGESRLADLLKAEQIEMSWRTGFALINHYVANNQWQKAVETGKKYTKKYPSNYYIGLKYAKALCETGQYQPCISLLSRMQVLPNEGSYAGRAVYREANLYRAMEQLSHKNYKQVVKSVETSKEWPENLGVGKPYDNMIDNRLEDYLEAKAAAGQGDSRKTSALLAAVADYTISRSHFESGNLLSALALRESGHVP
;
A
#
# COMPACT_ATOMS: atom_id res chain seq x y z
N TYR A 1 -14.49 -31.75 -2.59
CA TYR A 1 -15.93 -31.99 -2.71
C TYR A 1 -16.46 -31.44 -4.06
N HIS A 2 -16.25 -30.18 -4.41
CA HIS A 2 -16.79 -29.55 -5.63
C HIS A 2 -16.24 -30.17 -6.92
N ALA A 3 -14.93 -30.44 -6.99
CA ALA A 3 -14.33 -31.11 -8.13
C ALA A 3 -14.90 -32.54 -8.35
N ALA A 4 -15.02 -33.34 -7.28
CA ALA A 4 -15.60 -34.66 -7.36
C ALA A 4 -17.08 -34.64 -7.78
N ARG A 5 -17.85 -33.65 -7.28
CA ARG A 5 -19.26 -33.48 -7.67
C ARG A 5 -19.37 -33.06 -9.15
N PHE A 6 -18.52 -32.14 -9.60
CA PHE A 6 -18.43 -31.74 -11.01
C PHE A 6 -18.15 -32.95 -11.90
N GLU A 7 -17.14 -33.75 -11.56
CA GLU A 7 -16.77 -34.96 -12.31
C GLU A 7 -17.91 -35.97 -12.39
N GLN A 8 -18.57 -36.28 -11.26
CA GLN A 8 -19.73 -37.18 -11.26
C GLN A 8 -20.84 -36.73 -12.22
N LEU A 9 -21.19 -35.45 -12.20
CA LEU A 9 -22.20 -34.89 -13.10
C LEU A 9 -21.73 -34.82 -14.55
N TYR A 10 -20.46 -34.56 -14.79
CA TYR A 10 -19.86 -34.54 -16.10
C TYR A 10 -19.88 -35.94 -16.76
N GLN A 11 -19.65 -36.98 -15.98
CA GLN A 11 -19.75 -38.38 -16.41
C GLN A 11 -21.21 -38.89 -16.52
N GLY A 12 -22.17 -38.04 -16.27
CA GLY A 12 -23.59 -38.41 -16.31
C GLY A 12 -24.10 -39.15 -15.07
N GLU A 13 -23.33 -39.17 -13.98
CA GLU A 13 -23.70 -39.78 -12.72
C GLU A 13 -24.51 -38.79 -11.85
N GLY A 14 -25.81 -38.97 -11.77
CA GLY A 14 -26.71 -38.15 -10.96
C GLY A 14 -27.65 -37.27 -11.78
N SER A 15 -28.37 -36.39 -11.09
CA SER A 15 -29.30 -35.43 -11.69
C SER A 15 -28.71 -34.02 -11.59
N GLY A 16 -28.67 -33.26 -12.70
CA GLY A 16 -28.22 -31.89 -12.80
C GLY A 16 -27.18 -31.67 -13.92
N HIS A 17 -26.89 -30.41 -14.17
CA HIS A 17 -25.88 -30.02 -15.13
C HIS A 17 -24.58 -29.64 -14.36
N PRO A 18 -23.40 -30.19 -14.72
CA PRO A 18 -22.18 -30.00 -13.92
C PRO A 18 -21.79 -28.52 -13.75
N ILE A 19 -21.95 -27.72 -14.80
CA ILE A 19 -21.64 -26.29 -14.79
C ILE A 19 -22.59 -25.52 -13.87
N ASP A 20 -23.91 -25.76 -13.97
CA ASP A 20 -24.93 -25.08 -13.18
C ASP A 20 -24.78 -25.40 -11.69
N ASP A 21 -24.50 -26.67 -11.37
CA ASP A 21 -24.22 -27.12 -10.00
C ASP A 21 -22.96 -26.39 -9.44
N LEU A 22 -21.88 -26.38 -10.19
CA LEU A 22 -20.66 -25.68 -9.79
C LEU A 22 -20.88 -24.18 -9.59
N GLN A 23 -21.56 -23.50 -10.52
CA GLN A 23 -21.90 -22.08 -10.42
C GLN A 23 -22.70 -21.78 -9.15
N SER A 24 -23.64 -22.65 -8.80
CA SER A 24 -24.45 -22.49 -7.60
C SER A 24 -23.64 -22.53 -6.30
N LEU A 25 -22.45 -23.12 -6.33
CA LEU A 25 -21.56 -23.30 -5.16
C LEU A 25 -20.51 -22.22 -5.02
N ILE A 26 -20.18 -21.49 -6.12
CA ILE A 26 -19.19 -20.41 -6.09
C ILE A 26 -19.76 -19.22 -5.32
N ARG A 27 -18.99 -18.75 -4.31
CA ARG A 27 -19.35 -17.64 -3.42
C ARG A 27 -18.27 -16.55 -3.34
N ASN A 28 -17.15 -16.74 -4.05
CA ASN A 28 -16.04 -15.77 -4.05
C ASN A 28 -16.31 -14.59 -5.02
N GLU A 29 -15.59 -13.49 -4.80
CA GLU A 29 -15.69 -12.28 -5.60
C GLU A 29 -15.10 -12.41 -7.02
N LEU A 30 -14.27 -13.45 -7.24
CA LEU A 30 -13.55 -13.70 -8.49
C LEU A 30 -13.88 -15.12 -8.99
N PRO A 31 -15.12 -15.38 -9.45
CA PRO A 31 -15.57 -16.73 -9.83
C PRO A 31 -14.71 -17.37 -10.92
N PHE A 32 -14.11 -16.59 -11.81
CA PHE A 32 -13.20 -17.09 -12.83
C PHE A 32 -11.97 -17.81 -12.25
N GLU A 33 -11.51 -17.44 -11.04
CA GLU A 33 -10.39 -18.12 -10.39
C GLU A 33 -10.71 -19.57 -10.02
N THR A 34 -11.95 -19.85 -9.62
CA THR A 34 -12.40 -21.22 -9.35
C THR A 34 -12.40 -22.05 -10.62
N TYR A 35 -12.89 -21.52 -11.75
CA TYR A 35 -12.85 -22.22 -13.02
C TYR A 35 -11.42 -22.46 -13.51
N MET A 36 -10.54 -21.45 -13.37
CA MET A 36 -9.12 -21.59 -13.71
C MET A 36 -8.42 -22.68 -12.91
N GLU A 37 -8.67 -22.74 -11.60
CA GLU A 37 -8.08 -23.75 -10.71
C GLU A 37 -8.51 -25.16 -11.08
N LEU A 38 -9.81 -25.38 -11.32
CA LEU A 38 -10.33 -26.67 -11.70
C LEU A 38 -9.86 -27.07 -13.12
N ALA A 39 -9.84 -26.13 -14.07
CA ALA A 39 -9.33 -26.37 -15.42
C ALA A 39 -7.86 -26.78 -15.41
N GLU A 40 -7.04 -26.14 -14.57
CA GLU A 40 -5.63 -26.49 -14.39
C GLU A 40 -5.45 -27.93 -13.87
N TRP A 41 -6.31 -28.35 -12.94
CA TRP A 41 -6.28 -29.71 -12.45
C TRP A 41 -6.62 -30.72 -13.58
N TYR A 42 -7.68 -30.49 -14.38
CA TYR A 42 -8.03 -31.34 -15.52
C TYR A 42 -6.94 -31.37 -16.60
N GLU A 43 -6.37 -30.20 -16.90
CA GLU A 43 -5.21 -30.08 -17.82
C GLU A 43 -4.03 -30.93 -17.33
N SER A 44 -3.76 -30.93 -16.01
CA SER A 44 -2.63 -31.68 -15.42
C SER A 44 -2.75 -33.21 -15.56
N VAL A 45 -3.97 -33.72 -15.67
CA VAL A 45 -4.27 -35.15 -15.85
C VAL A 45 -4.65 -35.50 -17.30
N GLY A 46 -4.55 -34.57 -18.22
CA GLY A 46 -4.77 -34.79 -19.66
C GLY A 46 -6.24 -34.73 -20.11
N CYS A 47 -7.16 -34.29 -19.25
CA CYS A 47 -8.58 -34.15 -19.57
C CYS A 47 -8.86 -32.78 -20.21
N THR A 48 -8.53 -32.65 -21.49
CA THR A 48 -8.56 -31.36 -22.21
C THR A 48 -9.97 -30.83 -22.44
N GLU A 49 -10.95 -31.71 -22.72
CA GLU A 49 -12.35 -31.30 -22.99
C GLU A 49 -12.99 -30.70 -21.73
N GLU A 50 -12.78 -31.31 -20.56
CA GLU A 50 -13.25 -30.82 -19.26
C GLU A 50 -12.58 -29.48 -18.93
N ALA A 51 -11.28 -29.36 -19.14
CA ALA A 51 -10.55 -28.11 -18.96
C ALA A 51 -11.10 -26.99 -19.84
N LEU A 52 -11.36 -27.24 -21.13
CA LEU A 52 -11.97 -26.27 -22.04
C LEU A 52 -13.38 -25.87 -21.62
N SER A 53 -14.19 -26.84 -21.18
CA SER A 53 -15.54 -26.60 -20.66
C SER A 53 -15.52 -25.63 -19.47
N LEU A 54 -14.63 -25.86 -18.50
CA LEU A 54 -14.46 -24.99 -17.33
C LEU A 54 -13.91 -23.62 -17.69
N LEU A 55 -12.90 -23.53 -18.54
CA LEU A 55 -12.32 -22.26 -19.00
C LEU A 55 -13.38 -21.39 -19.71
N SER A 56 -14.32 -22.00 -20.43
CA SER A 56 -15.42 -21.27 -21.09
C SER A 56 -16.32 -20.54 -20.11
N CYS A 57 -16.46 -21.05 -18.87
CA CYS A 57 -17.23 -20.44 -17.80
C CYS A 57 -16.54 -19.23 -17.17
N ALA A 58 -15.23 -19.04 -17.39
CA ALA A 58 -14.50 -17.86 -16.92
C ALA A 58 -14.84 -16.59 -17.73
N GLY A 59 -15.67 -16.68 -18.77
CA GLY A 59 -16.20 -15.56 -19.54
C GLY A 59 -15.11 -14.78 -20.28
N ASN A 60 -15.10 -13.47 -20.09
CA ASN A 60 -14.15 -12.57 -20.73
C ASN A 60 -12.90 -12.31 -19.85
N TYR A 61 -12.39 -13.34 -19.17
CA TYR A 61 -11.13 -13.23 -18.45
C TYR A 61 -9.96 -13.54 -19.40
N PRO A 62 -9.05 -12.56 -19.69
CA PRO A 62 -8.03 -12.73 -20.74
C PRO A 62 -7.17 -13.98 -20.57
N ILE A 63 -6.74 -14.33 -19.37
CA ILE A 63 -5.89 -15.48 -19.10
C ILE A 63 -6.60 -16.79 -19.43
N ALA A 64 -7.90 -16.91 -19.14
CA ALA A 64 -8.70 -18.08 -19.52
C ALA A 64 -8.81 -18.22 -21.04
N LEU A 65 -8.97 -17.11 -21.75
CA LEU A 65 -9.03 -17.10 -23.21
C LEU A 65 -7.68 -17.50 -23.85
N TYR A 66 -6.55 -17.04 -23.33
CA TYR A 66 -5.22 -17.50 -23.77
C TYR A 66 -5.02 -18.99 -23.53
N LYS A 67 -5.46 -19.52 -22.38
CA LYS A 67 -5.41 -20.96 -22.10
C LYS A 67 -6.32 -21.75 -23.03
N GLN A 68 -7.55 -21.29 -23.27
CA GLN A 68 -8.46 -21.93 -24.24
C GLN A 68 -7.83 -21.98 -25.65
N ALA A 69 -7.28 -20.83 -26.10
CA ALA A 69 -6.62 -20.76 -27.40
C ALA A 69 -5.48 -21.79 -27.54
N TYR A 70 -4.66 -21.91 -26.50
CA TYR A 70 -3.55 -22.85 -26.47
C TYR A 70 -4.02 -24.32 -26.51
N LEU A 71 -5.01 -24.68 -25.69
CA LEU A 71 -5.56 -26.05 -25.67
C LEU A 71 -6.24 -26.41 -26.99
N LEU A 72 -7.01 -25.48 -27.56
CA LEU A 72 -7.61 -25.68 -28.91
C LEU A 72 -6.58 -25.89 -29.99
N HIS A 73 -5.49 -25.11 -29.97
CA HIS A 73 -4.37 -25.31 -30.89
C HIS A 73 -3.74 -26.71 -30.74
N GLN A 74 -3.51 -27.15 -29.49
CA GLN A 74 -2.99 -28.50 -29.23
C GLN A 74 -3.93 -29.61 -29.71
N ALA A 75 -5.25 -29.36 -29.69
CA ALA A 75 -6.26 -30.26 -30.22
C ALA A 75 -6.44 -30.19 -31.74
N GLY A 76 -5.70 -29.32 -32.46
CA GLY A 76 -5.80 -29.10 -33.89
C GLY A 76 -6.93 -28.19 -34.35
N ASN A 77 -7.62 -27.51 -33.43
CA ASN A 77 -8.72 -26.59 -33.72
C ASN A 77 -8.23 -25.15 -33.90
N ASP A 78 -7.39 -24.94 -34.93
CA ASP A 78 -6.66 -23.68 -35.14
C ASP A 78 -7.55 -22.48 -35.45
N ASP A 79 -8.74 -22.65 -36.05
CA ASP A 79 -9.66 -21.54 -36.34
C ASP A 79 -10.29 -21.00 -35.07
N GLU A 80 -10.76 -21.86 -34.18
CA GLU A 80 -11.30 -21.47 -32.87
C GLU A 80 -10.19 -20.89 -31.98
N SER A 81 -9.00 -21.49 -32.02
CA SER A 81 -7.82 -21.01 -31.31
C SER A 81 -7.52 -19.54 -31.65
N ARG A 82 -7.47 -19.22 -32.96
CA ARG A 82 -7.26 -17.84 -33.43
C ARG A 82 -8.36 -16.89 -32.97
N GLY A 83 -9.62 -17.35 -32.98
CA GLY A 83 -10.75 -16.56 -32.44
C GLY A 83 -10.58 -16.21 -30.97
N MET A 84 -10.13 -17.16 -30.15
CA MET A 84 -9.86 -16.92 -28.71
C MET A 84 -8.68 -15.98 -28.50
N LEU A 85 -7.59 -16.10 -29.28
CA LEU A 85 -6.46 -15.16 -29.21
C LEU A 85 -6.86 -13.73 -29.54
N GLN A 86 -7.64 -13.52 -30.59
CA GLN A 86 -8.12 -12.18 -30.97
C GLN A 86 -9.01 -11.59 -29.87
N ARG A 87 -9.91 -12.39 -29.28
CA ARG A 87 -10.74 -11.96 -28.17
C ARG A 87 -9.89 -11.58 -26.94
N ALA A 88 -8.93 -12.42 -26.56
CA ALA A 88 -8.03 -12.16 -25.44
C ALA A 88 -7.26 -10.84 -25.61
N GLY A 89 -6.66 -10.66 -26.80
CA GLY A 89 -5.89 -9.46 -27.14
C GLY A 89 -6.74 -8.17 -27.19
N ALA A 90 -8.03 -8.26 -27.51
CA ALA A 90 -8.93 -7.12 -27.53
C ALA A 90 -9.37 -6.66 -26.13
N LEU A 91 -9.23 -7.49 -25.09
CA LEU A 91 -9.67 -7.16 -23.75
C LEU A 91 -8.72 -6.19 -23.04
N SER A 92 -9.31 -5.41 -22.13
CA SER A 92 -8.56 -4.54 -21.22
C SER A 92 -7.76 -5.39 -20.22
N PRO A 93 -6.53 -4.99 -19.85
CA PRO A 93 -5.77 -5.59 -18.78
C PRO A 93 -6.24 -5.20 -17.38
N ALA A 94 -7.26 -4.35 -17.28
CA ALA A 94 -7.79 -3.90 -16.00
C ALA A 94 -8.37 -5.06 -15.17
N MET A 95 -8.00 -5.12 -13.89
CA MET A 95 -8.41 -6.18 -12.94
C MET A 95 -7.93 -7.59 -13.33
N VAL A 96 -6.86 -7.70 -14.12
CA VAL A 96 -6.23 -8.97 -14.48
C VAL A 96 -4.91 -9.11 -13.73
N PHE A 97 -4.86 -10.03 -12.76
CA PHE A 97 -3.72 -10.25 -11.86
C PHE A 97 -3.29 -11.73 -11.88
N PRO A 98 -2.69 -12.21 -12.98
CA PRO A 98 -2.31 -13.59 -13.10
C PRO A 98 -1.12 -13.93 -12.18
N PHE A 99 -1.16 -15.10 -11.57
CA PHE A 99 -0.11 -15.56 -10.66
C PHE A 99 0.27 -17.05 -10.85
N ARG A 100 -0.53 -17.80 -11.63
CA ARG A 100 -0.34 -19.24 -11.82
C ARG A 100 0.72 -19.55 -12.87
N PRO A 101 1.81 -20.29 -12.52
CA PRO A 101 2.84 -20.70 -13.49
C PRO A 101 2.31 -21.54 -14.65
N SER A 102 1.22 -22.29 -14.44
CA SER A 102 0.57 -23.11 -15.48
C SER A 102 0.08 -22.30 -16.70
N SER A 103 -0.15 -20.99 -16.52
CA SER A 103 -0.57 -20.10 -17.60
C SER A 103 0.60 -19.66 -18.50
N LEU A 104 1.86 -19.84 -18.07
CA LEU A 104 3.03 -19.38 -18.82
C LEU A 104 3.13 -20.01 -20.21
N LYS A 105 2.93 -21.33 -20.33
CA LYS A 105 2.99 -22.03 -21.62
C LYS A 105 2.02 -21.45 -22.66
N ALA A 106 0.80 -21.13 -22.22
CA ALA A 106 -0.21 -20.54 -23.09
C ALA A 106 0.17 -19.11 -23.51
N LEU A 107 0.72 -18.30 -22.60
CA LEU A 107 1.17 -16.94 -22.89
C LEU A 107 2.41 -16.93 -23.79
N GLU A 108 3.41 -17.76 -23.52
CA GLU A 108 4.62 -17.90 -24.31
C GLU A 108 4.29 -18.34 -25.76
N TRP A 109 3.38 -19.31 -25.91
CA TRP A 109 2.89 -19.71 -27.23
C TRP A 109 2.12 -18.56 -27.91
N ALA A 110 1.18 -17.94 -27.23
CA ALA A 110 0.37 -16.84 -27.76
C ALA A 110 1.25 -15.70 -28.29
N LYS A 111 2.33 -15.38 -27.57
CA LYS A 111 3.33 -14.38 -27.99
C LYS A 111 3.98 -14.71 -29.35
N THR A 112 4.20 -16.00 -29.65
CA THR A 112 4.77 -16.41 -30.94
C THR A 112 3.80 -16.26 -32.11
N VAL A 113 2.48 -16.34 -31.81
CA VAL A 113 1.42 -16.27 -32.82
C VAL A 113 0.93 -14.85 -33.05
N GLN A 114 0.69 -14.12 -31.96
CA GLN A 114 0.14 -12.76 -31.95
C GLN A 114 0.83 -11.93 -30.86
N PRO A 115 2.01 -11.34 -31.12
CA PRO A 115 2.71 -10.52 -30.16
C PRO A 115 1.86 -9.32 -29.68
N ASP A 116 1.72 -9.15 -28.37
CA ASP A 116 1.03 -8.02 -27.73
C ASP A 116 1.73 -7.71 -26.41
N TRP A 117 1.96 -6.44 -26.10
CA TRP A 117 2.59 -6.02 -24.84
C TRP A 117 1.86 -6.54 -23.59
N LYS A 118 0.55 -6.79 -23.68
CA LYS A 118 -0.24 -7.35 -22.59
C LYS A 118 0.19 -8.77 -22.22
N ILE A 119 0.64 -9.55 -23.20
CA ILE A 119 1.15 -10.92 -22.96
C ILE A 119 2.41 -10.86 -22.11
N ASP A 120 3.37 -10.01 -22.48
CA ASP A 120 4.59 -9.79 -21.68
C ASP A 120 4.28 -9.23 -20.28
N TYR A 121 3.30 -8.34 -20.18
CA TYR A 121 2.83 -7.82 -18.90
C TYR A 121 2.25 -8.91 -18.01
N TYR A 122 1.40 -9.78 -18.55
CA TYR A 122 0.83 -10.91 -17.79
C TYR A 122 1.90 -11.92 -17.38
N GLU A 123 2.82 -12.26 -18.29
CA GLU A 123 3.97 -13.11 -17.96
C GLU A 123 4.80 -12.49 -16.83
N ALA A 124 5.11 -11.20 -16.92
CA ALA A 124 5.85 -10.49 -15.89
C ALA A 124 5.15 -10.53 -14.52
N LEU A 125 3.83 -10.36 -14.47
CA LEU A 125 3.07 -10.47 -13.23
C LEU A 125 3.16 -11.89 -12.62
N ILE A 126 3.07 -12.95 -13.45
CA ILE A 126 3.24 -14.33 -12.99
C ILE A 126 4.66 -14.56 -12.46
N ARG A 127 5.69 -14.12 -13.20
CA ARG A 127 7.09 -14.23 -12.76
C ARG A 127 7.31 -13.51 -11.43
N TRP A 128 6.77 -12.29 -11.30
CA TRP A 128 6.87 -11.52 -10.06
C TRP A 128 6.15 -12.19 -8.87
N ALA A 129 4.94 -12.68 -9.07
CA ALA A 129 4.20 -13.42 -8.04
C ALA A 129 4.97 -14.66 -7.54
N ASN A 130 5.74 -15.29 -8.43
CA ASN A 130 6.59 -16.44 -8.13
C ASN A 130 8.04 -16.07 -7.77
N GLN A 131 8.29 -14.86 -7.31
CA GLN A 131 9.55 -14.33 -6.78
C GLN A 131 10.67 -14.13 -7.82
N ASP A 132 10.42 -14.33 -9.12
CA ASP A 132 11.38 -14.06 -10.21
C ASP A 132 11.28 -12.60 -10.67
N LYS A 133 11.73 -11.69 -9.78
CA LYS A 133 11.69 -10.24 -10.03
C LYS A 133 12.58 -9.79 -11.17
N ALA A 134 13.70 -10.49 -11.37
CA ALA A 134 14.65 -10.16 -12.44
C ALA A 134 14.02 -10.38 -13.82
N LYS A 135 13.41 -11.55 -14.04
CA LYS A 135 12.72 -11.86 -15.29
C LYS A 135 11.47 -10.99 -15.49
N ALA A 136 10.74 -10.70 -14.40
CA ALA A 136 9.60 -9.79 -14.46
C ALA A 136 10.00 -8.39 -14.93
N LEU A 137 11.10 -7.83 -14.42
CA LEU A 137 11.60 -6.53 -14.84
C LEU A 137 12.06 -6.56 -16.31
N GLU A 138 12.82 -7.57 -16.72
CA GLU A 138 13.25 -7.75 -18.11
C GLU A 138 12.05 -7.74 -19.09
N LEU A 139 11.00 -8.50 -18.77
CA LEU A 139 9.78 -8.53 -19.59
C LEU A 139 9.10 -7.16 -19.67
N LEU A 140 8.93 -6.49 -18.51
CA LEU A 140 8.32 -5.15 -18.46
C LEU A 140 9.15 -4.09 -19.20
N GLU A 141 10.47 -4.21 -19.26
CA GLU A 141 11.33 -3.31 -20.03
C GLU A 141 11.23 -3.56 -21.54
N ASN A 142 11.02 -4.80 -21.94
CA ASN A 142 10.86 -5.20 -23.33
C ASN A 142 9.46 -4.92 -23.91
N CYS A 143 8.45 -4.66 -23.09
CA CYS A 143 7.06 -4.38 -23.53
C CYS A 143 6.93 -3.13 -24.42
N GLY A 144 7.91 -2.24 -24.44
CA GLY A 144 7.79 -0.95 -25.12
C GLY A 144 6.84 0.02 -24.38
N GLU A 145 6.04 0.76 -25.14
CA GLU A 145 5.05 1.68 -24.57
C GLU A 145 3.68 1.02 -24.41
N ALA A 146 3.10 1.16 -23.22
CA ALA A 146 1.75 0.73 -22.90
C ALA A 146 0.84 1.96 -22.66
N ASP A 147 -0.42 1.83 -22.96
CA ASP A 147 -1.46 2.85 -22.68
C ASP A 147 -2.19 2.64 -21.35
N TYR A 148 -1.52 1.96 -20.40
CA TYR A 148 -2.08 1.50 -19.14
C TYR A 148 -1.24 1.91 -17.93
N ALA A 149 -1.74 2.84 -17.12
CA ALA A 149 -0.99 3.38 -15.98
C ALA A 149 -0.51 2.32 -14.98
N PRO A 150 -1.30 1.27 -14.60
CA PRO A 150 -0.80 0.24 -13.71
C PRO A 150 0.39 -0.57 -14.23
N PHE A 151 0.56 -0.67 -15.56
CA PHE A 151 1.79 -1.25 -16.15
C PHE A 151 3.04 -0.50 -15.68
N TYR A 152 3.04 0.83 -15.80
CA TYR A 152 4.16 1.67 -15.37
C TYR A 152 4.33 1.65 -13.85
N LEU A 153 3.25 1.59 -13.06
CA LEU A 153 3.33 1.44 -11.62
C LEU A 153 3.99 0.10 -11.22
N SER A 154 3.67 -0.97 -11.95
CA SER A 154 4.28 -2.30 -11.75
C SER A 154 5.77 -2.25 -12.06
N ARG A 155 6.16 -1.70 -13.21
CA ARG A 155 7.56 -1.55 -13.61
C ARG A 155 8.35 -0.65 -12.65
N ALA A 156 7.76 0.47 -12.24
CA ALA A 156 8.35 1.35 -11.23
C ALA A 156 8.59 0.67 -9.88
N SER A 157 7.75 -0.31 -9.51
CA SER A 157 7.90 -1.04 -8.24
C SER A 157 9.12 -1.96 -8.22
N LEU A 158 9.64 -2.32 -9.39
CA LEU A 158 10.85 -3.15 -9.57
C LEU A 158 12.10 -2.31 -9.85
N LYS A 159 11.98 -0.98 -9.96
CA LYS A 159 13.07 -0.04 -10.27
C LYS A 159 13.38 0.87 -9.10
N GLU A 160 14.50 1.57 -9.20
CA GLU A 160 14.94 2.56 -8.22
C GLU A 160 15.38 3.86 -8.92
N GLY A 161 15.60 4.92 -8.12
CA GLY A 161 16.16 6.18 -8.60
C GLY A 161 15.37 6.87 -9.72
N GLU A 162 16.08 7.44 -10.68
CA GLU A 162 15.53 8.22 -11.80
C GLU A 162 14.65 7.36 -12.74
N SER A 163 15.02 6.10 -12.99
CA SER A 163 14.25 5.21 -13.86
C SER A 163 12.89 4.86 -13.28
N ARG A 164 12.81 4.72 -11.94
CA ARG A 164 11.53 4.59 -11.21
C ARG A 164 10.68 5.84 -11.38
N LEU A 165 11.27 7.02 -11.18
CA LEU A 165 10.55 8.28 -11.29
C LEU A 165 9.98 8.49 -12.69
N ALA A 166 10.74 8.16 -13.73
CA ALA A 166 10.29 8.27 -15.13
C ALA A 166 9.01 7.46 -15.37
N ASP A 167 8.95 6.22 -14.88
CA ASP A 167 7.77 5.37 -14.99
C ASP A 167 6.58 5.93 -14.17
N LEU A 168 6.82 6.43 -12.97
CA LEU A 168 5.75 7.05 -12.16
C LEU A 168 5.16 8.29 -12.83
N LEU A 169 5.99 9.12 -13.45
CA LEU A 169 5.53 10.29 -14.21
C LEU A 169 4.78 9.89 -15.47
N LYS A 170 5.20 8.81 -16.15
CA LYS A 170 4.47 8.28 -17.30
C LYS A 170 3.10 7.73 -16.88
N ALA A 171 3.03 7.02 -15.75
CA ALA A 171 1.76 6.58 -15.17
C ALA A 171 0.82 7.76 -14.87
N GLU A 172 1.37 8.86 -14.33
CA GLU A 172 0.59 10.08 -14.05
C GLU A 172 0.04 10.75 -15.31
N GLN A 173 0.82 10.76 -16.40
CA GLN A 173 0.37 11.30 -17.69
C GLN A 173 -0.79 10.51 -18.28
N ILE A 174 -0.80 9.17 -18.12
CA ILE A 174 -1.87 8.30 -18.61
C ILE A 174 -3.10 8.41 -17.71
N GLU A 175 -2.91 8.26 -16.40
CA GLU A 175 -3.99 8.29 -15.44
C GLU A 175 -3.55 8.90 -14.10
N MET A 176 -4.17 10.00 -13.74
CA MET A 176 -3.99 10.62 -12.43
C MET A 176 -4.85 9.90 -11.38
N SER A 177 -4.51 8.63 -11.08
CA SER A 177 -5.18 7.82 -10.05
C SER A 177 -4.61 8.10 -8.65
N TRP A 178 -5.35 7.70 -7.59
CA TRP A 178 -4.82 7.82 -6.24
C TRP A 178 -3.58 6.94 -6.02
N ARG A 179 -3.49 5.78 -6.69
CA ARG A 179 -2.33 4.89 -6.63
C ARG A 179 -1.09 5.55 -7.22
N THR A 180 -1.25 6.25 -8.34
CA THR A 180 -0.18 7.03 -8.97
C THR A 180 0.31 8.13 -8.04
N GLY A 181 -0.62 8.89 -7.45
CA GLY A 181 -0.28 9.94 -6.48
C GLY A 181 0.46 9.41 -5.26
N PHE A 182 -0.03 8.31 -4.69
CA PHE A 182 0.60 7.66 -3.55
C PHE A 182 2.02 7.16 -3.86
N ALA A 183 2.23 6.55 -5.04
CA ALA A 183 3.54 6.08 -5.49
C ALA A 183 4.54 7.23 -5.70
N LEU A 184 4.09 8.34 -6.30
CA LEU A 184 4.91 9.55 -6.50
C LEU A 184 5.31 10.19 -5.17
N ILE A 185 4.37 10.39 -4.24
CA ILE A 185 4.66 10.95 -2.92
C ILE A 185 5.64 10.06 -2.17
N ASN A 186 5.43 8.74 -2.18
CA ASN A 186 6.36 7.80 -1.56
C ASN A 186 7.76 7.87 -2.16
N HIS A 187 7.88 8.01 -3.49
CA HIS A 187 9.18 8.19 -4.13
C HIS A 187 9.87 9.46 -3.64
N TYR A 188 9.18 10.59 -3.61
CA TYR A 188 9.74 11.86 -3.16
C TYR A 188 10.11 11.83 -1.67
N VAL A 189 9.28 11.24 -0.82
CA VAL A 189 9.55 11.05 0.61
C VAL A 189 10.79 10.18 0.84
N ALA A 190 10.90 9.05 0.14
CA ALA A 190 12.04 8.14 0.26
C ALA A 190 13.38 8.77 -0.18
N ASN A 191 13.32 9.78 -1.05
CA ASN A 191 14.48 10.50 -1.55
C ASN A 191 14.68 11.89 -0.87
N ASN A 192 14.00 12.14 0.26
CA ASN A 192 14.03 13.41 0.99
C ASN A 192 13.68 14.67 0.15
N GLN A 193 12.92 14.47 -0.93
CA GLN A 193 12.45 15.55 -1.80
C GLN A 193 11.13 16.13 -1.26
N TRP A 194 11.19 16.63 -0.03
CA TRP A 194 10.02 17.02 0.75
C TRP A 194 9.13 18.06 0.07
N GLN A 195 9.74 19.05 -0.62
CA GLN A 195 8.97 20.08 -1.32
C GLN A 195 8.13 19.49 -2.47
N LYS A 196 8.69 18.56 -3.26
CA LYS A 196 7.95 17.84 -4.31
C LYS A 196 6.86 16.94 -3.72
N ALA A 197 7.12 16.33 -2.56
CA ALA A 197 6.12 15.57 -1.84
C ALA A 197 4.95 16.46 -1.38
N VAL A 198 5.20 17.68 -0.92
CA VAL A 198 4.18 18.67 -0.55
C VAL A 198 3.33 19.07 -1.77
N GLU A 199 3.97 19.42 -2.89
CA GLU A 199 3.27 19.81 -4.11
C GLU A 199 2.38 18.69 -4.66
N THR A 200 2.93 17.47 -4.72
CA THR A 200 2.19 16.29 -5.14
C THR A 200 1.06 15.96 -4.16
N GLY A 201 1.35 15.99 -2.86
CA GLY A 201 0.35 15.76 -1.81
C GLY A 201 -0.81 16.75 -1.89
N LYS A 202 -0.53 18.04 -2.08
CA LYS A 202 -1.55 19.08 -2.26
C LYS A 202 -2.42 18.83 -3.50
N LYS A 203 -1.80 18.44 -4.63
CA LYS A 203 -2.49 18.12 -5.88
C LYS A 203 -3.46 16.95 -5.70
N TYR A 204 -2.98 15.86 -5.10
CA TYR A 204 -3.74 14.62 -4.99
C TYR A 204 -4.76 14.62 -3.85
N THR A 205 -4.50 15.28 -2.72
CA THR A 205 -5.53 15.44 -1.67
C THR A 205 -6.69 16.33 -2.12
N LYS A 206 -6.46 17.28 -3.03
CA LYS A 206 -7.54 18.03 -3.65
C LYS A 206 -8.44 17.13 -4.52
N LYS A 207 -7.87 16.17 -5.25
CA LYS A 207 -8.60 15.24 -6.11
C LYS A 207 -9.25 14.09 -5.33
N TYR A 208 -8.59 13.61 -4.28
CA TYR A 208 -9.00 12.47 -3.46
C TYR A 208 -9.04 12.84 -1.97
N PRO A 209 -9.95 13.72 -1.54
CA PRO A 209 -9.94 14.30 -0.19
C PRO A 209 -10.15 13.27 0.93
N SER A 210 -10.82 12.17 0.65
CA SER A 210 -11.08 11.09 1.61
C SER A 210 -10.00 10.00 1.63
N ASN A 211 -8.98 10.09 0.76
CA ASN A 211 -7.92 9.10 0.72
C ASN A 211 -6.86 9.38 1.78
N TYR A 212 -6.97 8.71 2.94
CA TYR A 212 -6.06 8.93 4.06
C TYR A 212 -4.63 8.42 3.79
N TYR A 213 -4.40 7.48 2.86
CA TYR A 213 -3.05 7.04 2.49
C TYR A 213 -2.23 8.21 1.90
N ILE A 214 -2.83 8.95 0.98
CA ILE A 214 -2.22 10.17 0.41
C ILE A 214 -2.12 11.24 1.50
N GLY A 215 -3.19 11.44 2.26
CA GLY A 215 -3.27 12.45 3.29
C GLY A 215 -2.18 12.31 4.36
N LEU A 216 -1.90 11.09 4.83
CA LEU A 216 -0.86 10.82 5.82
C LEU A 216 0.55 11.13 5.27
N LYS A 217 0.85 10.77 4.02
CA LYS A 217 2.13 11.10 3.39
C LYS A 217 2.29 12.61 3.17
N TYR A 218 1.21 13.28 2.78
CA TYR A 218 1.20 14.73 2.64
C TYR A 218 1.39 15.42 4.00
N ALA A 219 0.71 14.95 5.06
CA ALA A 219 0.90 15.47 6.42
C ALA A 219 2.36 15.34 6.87
N LYS A 220 3.00 14.19 6.64
CA LYS A 220 4.43 14.00 6.95
C LYS A 220 5.31 14.98 6.18
N ALA A 221 5.07 15.17 4.87
CA ALA A 221 5.82 16.11 4.07
C ALA A 221 5.64 17.58 4.55
N LEU A 222 4.42 17.96 4.95
CA LEU A 222 4.17 19.27 5.57
C LEU A 222 4.95 19.44 6.88
N CYS A 223 4.99 18.40 7.71
CA CYS A 223 5.74 18.40 8.97
C CYS A 223 7.24 18.60 8.71
N GLU A 224 7.82 17.84 7.79
CA GLU A 224 9.26 17.91 7.43
C GLU A 224 9.66 19.24 6.79
N THR A 225 8.71 19.95 6.19
CA THR A 225 8.96 21.30 5.61
C THR A 225 8.63 22.46 6.54
N GLY A 226 8.40 22.19 7.84
CA GLY A 226 8.10 23.24 8.83
C GLY A 226 6.68 23.79 8.74
N GLN A 227 5.81 23.20 7.94
CA GLN A 227 4.42 23.62 7.77
C GLN A 227 3.51 22.96 8.83
N TYR A 228 3.84 23.19 10.11
CA TYR A 228 3.21 22.46 11.23
C TYR A 228 1.71 22.73 11.36
N GLN A 229 1.27 23.98 11.24
CA GLN A 229 -0.17 24.30 11.37
C GLN A 229 -1.01 23.72 10.21
N PRO A 230 -0.59 23.81 8.93
CA PRO A 230 -1.23 23.08 7.83
C PRO A 230 -1.27 21.56 8.03
N CYS A 231 -0.19 20.96 8.56
CA CYS A 231 -0.13 19.54 8.89
C CYS A 231 -1.19 19.14 9.93
N ILE A 232 -1.23 19.85 11.07
CA ILE A 232 -2.20 19.63 12.15
C ILE A 232 -3.63 19.79 11.62
N SER A 233 -3.89 20.85 10.84
CA SER A 233 -5.22 21.13 10.28
C SER A 233 -5.67 20.08 9.25
N LEU A 234 -4.73 19.45 8.54
CA LEU A 234 -5.03 18.33 7.63
C LEU A 234 -5.41 17.09 8.45
N LEU A 235 -4.59 16.73 9.44
CA LEU A 235 -4.80 15.55 10.29
C LEU A 235 -6.10 15.63 11.11
N SER A 236 -6.47 16.82 11.62
CA SER A 236 -7.70 16.99 12.40
C SER A 236 -9.00 16.78 11.60
N ARG A 237 -8.94 16.84 10.27
CA ARG A 237 -10.10 16.64 9.39
C ARG A 237 -10.09 15.29 8.65
N MET A 238 -9.00 14.54 8.77
CA MET A 238 -8.84 13.25 8.13
C MET A 238 -9.61 12.18 8.91
N GLN A 239 -10.08 11.15 8.19
CA GLN A 239 -10.63 9.94 8.78
C GLN A 239 -9.74 8.77 8.36
N VAL A 240 -9.00 8.23 9.31
CA VAL A 240 -8.16 7.04 9.13
C VAL A 240 -8.94 5.83 9.62
N LEU A 241 -9.06 4.81 8.78
CA LEU A 241 -9.71 3.56 9.20
C LEU A 241 -8.87 2.87 10.27
N PRO A 242 -9.45 2.50 11.43
CA PRO A 242 -8.73 1.78 12.46
C PRO A 242 -8.22 0.44 11.95
N ASN A 243 -6.95 0.15 12.19
CA ASN A 243 -6.35 -1.16 11.98
C ASN A 243 -5.19 -1.35 12.96
N GLU A 244 -4.79 -2.61 13.19
CA GLU A 244 -3.62 -2.90 14.01
C GLU A 244 -2.37 -2.25 13.40
N GLY A 245 -1.64 -1.46 14.20
CA GLY A 245 -0.45 -0.73 13.76
C GLY A 245 -0.70 0.63 13.10
N SER A 246 -1.91 1.17 13.12
CA SER A 246 -2.28 2.49 12.56
C SER A 246 -1.70 3.70 13.32
N TYR A 247 -0.44 3.65 13.73
CA TYR A 247 0.17 4.73 14.52
C TYR A 247 0.63 5.95 13.70
N ALA A 248 0.76 5.83 12.38
CA ALA A 248 1.40 6.84 11.54
C ALA A 248 0.74 8.23 11.65
N GLY A 249 -0.59 8.29 11.63
CA GLY A 249 -1.34 9.54 11.76
C GLY A 249 -1.11 10.23 13.10
N ARG A 250 -1.21 9.46 14.20
CA ARG A 250 -0.97 9.95 15.55
C ARG A 250 0.48 10.38 15.78
N ALA A 251 1.44 9.64 15.22
CA ALA A 251 2.85 9.97 15.32
C ALA A 251 3.16 11.34 14.68
N VAL A 252 2.69 11.56 13.44
CA VAL A 252 2.88 12.85 12.74
C VAL A 252 2.12 13.98 13.44
N TYR A 253 0.93 13.72 13.97
CA TYR A 253 0.17 14.71 14.75
C TYR A 253 0.94 15.18 16.00
N ARG A 254 1.48 14.23 16.76
CA ARG A 254 2.34 14.51 17.92
C ARG A 254 3.59 15.29 17.49
N GLU A 255 4.30 14.80 16.49
CA GLU A 255 5.53 15.38 15.99
C GLU A 255 5.34 16.84 15.53
N ALA A 256 4.29 17.11 14.74
CA ALA A 256 3.98 18.47 14.26
C ALA A 256 3.67 19.44 15.41
N ASN A 257 2.94 19.00 16.46
CA ASN A 257 2.65 19.81 17.64
C ASN A 257 3.92 20.07 18.46
N LEU A 258 4.81 19.08 18.60
CA LEU A 258 6.08 19.23 19.32
C LEU A 258 7.05 20.18 18.58
N TYR A 259 7.21 20.04 17.27
CA TYR A 259 8.03 20.98 16.49
C TYR A 259 7.47 22.41 16.57
N ARG A 260 6.15 22.54 16.52
CA ARG A 260 5.50 23.84 16.72
C ARG A 260 5.77 24.39 18.13
N ALA A 261 5.76 23.55 19.16
CA ALA A 261 6.09 23.95 20.53
C ALA A 261 7.55 24.41 20.63
N MET A 262 8.49 23.72 19.98
CA MET A 262 9.91 24.12 19.94
C MET A 262 10.09 25.47 19.23
N GLU A 263 9.43 25.69 18.09
CA GLU A 263 9.41 26.98 17.40
C GLU A 263 8.87 28.10 18.29
N GLN A 264 7.74 27.86 18.96
CA GLN A 264 7.15 28.82 19.88
C GLN A 264 8.06 29.10 21.09
N LEU A 265 8.78 28.08 21.58
CA LEU A 265 9.73 28.22 22.67
C LEU A 265 10.92 29.12 22.26
N SER A 266 11.44 28.96 21.06
CA SER A 266 12.53 29.81 20.52
C SER A 266 12.10 31.29 20.43
N HIS A 267 10.82 31.55 20.18
CA HIS A 267 10.22 32.88 20.17
C HIS A 267 9.72 33.35 21.55
N LYS A 268 9.96 32.58 22.62
CA LYS A 268 9.51 32.89 23.99
C LYS A 268 7.98 33.01 24.15
N ASN A 269 7.22 32.37 23.26
CA ASN A 269 5.75 32.35 23.29
C ASN A 269 5.23 31.25 24.24
N TYR A 270 5.60 31.31 25.51
CA TYR A 270 5.43 30.24 26.50
C TYR A 270 3.99 29.71 26.64
N LYS A 271 2.98 30.60 26.59
CA LYS A 271 1.56 30.17 26.61
C LYS A 271 1.19 29.27 25.44
N GLN A 272 1.74 29.57 24.26
CA GLN A 272 1.50 28.76 23.06
C GLN A 272 2.27 27.44 23.11
N VAL A 273 3.47 27.43 23.72
CA VAL A 273 4.22 26.18 23.99
C VAL A 273 3.36 25.21 24.77
N VAL A 274 2.81 25.66 25.93
CA VAL A 274 1.95 24.81 26.78
C VAL A 274 0.77 24.27 25.97
N LYS A 275 0.07 25.12 25.22
CA LYS A 275 -1.05 24.68 24.37
C LYS A 275 -0.64 23.64 23.34
N SER A 276 0.49 23.82 22.66
CA SER A 276 0.96 22.86 21.65
C SER A 276 1.40 21.54 22.29
N VAL A 277 2.01 21.59 23.48
CA VAL A 277 2.37 20.40 24.26
C VAL A 277 1.12 19.65 24.73
N GLU A 278 0.11 20.32 25.26
CA GLU A 278 -1.16 19.70 25.63
C GLU A 278 -1.81 19.01 24.43
N THR A 279 -1.88 19.71 23.30
CA THR A 279 -2.41 19.13 22.03
C THR A 279 -1.59 17.94 21.57
N SER A 280 -0.26 17.93 21.73
CA SER A 280 0.56 16.79 21.36
C SER A 280 0.27 15.52 22.19
N LYS A 281 -0.23 15.67 23.42
CA LYS A 281 -0.63 14.55 24.29
C LYS A 281 -2.00 13.93 23.91
N GLU A 282 -2.79 14.59 23.06
CA GLU A 282 -4.09 14.09 22.62
C GLU A 282 -3.96 12.84 21.73
N TRP A 283 -5.01 12.03 21.75
CA TRP A 283 -5.17 10.84 20.91
C TRP A 283 -6.46 10.97 20.10
N PRO A 284 -6.44 11.73 19.00
CA PRO A 284 -7.64 11.96 18.20
C PRO A 284 -8.17 10.67 17.57
N GLU A 285 -9.42 10.31 17.87
CA GLU A 285 -10.06 9.07 17.39
C GLU A 285 -10.09 8.97 15.86
N ASN A 286 -10.25 10.12 15.19
CA ASN A 286 -10.25 10.19 13.72
C ASN A 286 -8.93 9.74 13.06
N LEU A 287 -7.84 9.59 13.83
CA LEU A 287 -6.57 9.07 13.33
C LEU A 287 -6.43 7.54 13.44
N GLY A 288 -7.49 6.85 13.83
CA GLY A 288 -7.60 5.39 13.73
C GLY A 288 -6.80 4.60 14.76
N VAL A 289 -6.30 5.24 15.82
CA VAL A 289 -5.54 4.58 16.89
C VAL A 289 -6.10 4.95 18.26
N GLY A 290 -6.32 3.93 19.10
CA GLY A 290 -6.75 4.12 20.48
C GLY A 290 -5.61 4.60 21.39
N LYS A 291 -5.99 5.30 22.48
CA LYS A 291 -5.03 5.71 23.52
C LYS A 291 -4.56 4.47 24.31
N PRO A 292 -3.22 4.23 24.42
CA PRO A 292 -2.69 3.20 25.31
C PRO A 292 -2.95 3.54 26.80
N TYR A 293 -2.64 2.61 27.70
CA TYR A 293 -2.62 2.91 29.12
C TYR A 293 -1.59 3.99 29.43
N ASP A 294 -1.89 4.89 30.38
CA ASP A 294 -1.05 6.05 30.69
C ASP A 294 0.40 5.69 31.07
N ASN A 295 0.59 4.55 31.74
CA ASN A 295 1.92 4.05 32.11
C ASN A 295 2.75 3.53 30.89
N MET A 296 2.14 3.41 29.71
CA MET A 296 2.81 3.01 28.45
C MET A 296 3.19 4.20 27.59
N ILE A 297 2.75 5.41 27.95
CA ILE A 297 3.00 6.62 27.17
C ILE A 297 4.25 7.32 27.67
N ASP A 298 5.23 7.54 26.81
CA ASP A 298 6.39 8.37 27.09
C ASP A 298 6.11 9.83 26.74
N ASN A 299 5.91 10.66 27.76
CA ASN A 299 5.69 12.10 27.62
C ASN A 299 6.92 12.94 28.03
N ARG A 300 8.12 12.34 28.15
CA ARG A 300 9.31 13.06 28.61
C ARG A 300 9.63 14.31 27.79
N LEU A 301 9.45 14.26 26.47
CA LEU A 301 9.71 15.40 25.60
C LEU A 301 8.67 16.50 25.82
N GLU A 302 7.41 16.14 25.94
CA GLU A 302 6.31 17.04 26.25
C GLU A 302 6.53 17.76 27.59
N ASP A 303 6.81 16.97 28.63
CA ASP A 303 7.02 17.49 29.99
C ASP A 303 8.29 18.35 30.07
N TYR A 304 9.34 18.00 29.36
CA TYR A 304 10.56 18.80 29.28
C TYR A 304 10.31 20.15 28.58
N LEU A 305 9.60 20.17 27.45
CA LEU A 305 9.24 21.43 26.76
C LEU A 305 8.32 22.31 27.62
N GLU A 306 7.40 21.71 28.35
CA GLU A 306 6.53 22.41 29.28
C GLU A 306 7.32 23.00 30.49
N ALA A 307 8.32 22.24 30.98
CA ALA A 307 9.24 22.72 32.00
C ALA A 307 10.03 23.96 31.54
N LYS A 308 10.52 23.94 30.29
CA LYS A 308 11.21 25.10 29.69
C LYS A 308 10.29 26.31 29.58
N ALA A 309 9.02 26.11 29.22
CA ALA A 309 8.04 27.20 29.18
C ALA A 309 7.72 27.75 30.55
N ALA A 310 7.56 26.91 31.57
CA ALA A 310 7.32 27.31 32.98
C ALA A 310 8.51 28.11 33.53
N ALA A 311 9.74 27.64 33.26
CA ALA A 311 10.96 28.36 33.64
C ALA A 311 11.00 29.77 33.02
N GLY A 312 10.66 29.88 31.72
CA GLY A 312 10.59 31.16 31.02
C GLY A 312 9.52 32.13 31.56
N GLN A 313 8.49 31.59 32.21
CA GLN A 313 7.42 32.36 32.89
C GLN A 313 7.75 32.67 34.38
N GLY A 314 8.86 32.14 34.91
CA GLY A 314 9.25 32.31 36.30
C GLY A 314 8.54 31.37 37.30
N ASP A 315 7.83 30.34 36.80
CA ASP A 315 7.16 29.33 37.63
C ASP A 315 8.15 28.23 38.05
N SER A 316 8.97 28.51 39.06
CA SER A 316 9.98 27.59 39.57
C SER A 316 9.38 26.30 40.11
N ARG A 317 8.18 26.37 40.74
CA ARG A 317 7.53 25.20 41.33
C ARG A 317 7.11 24.21 40.25
N LYS A 318 6.46 24.67 39.18
CA LYS A 318 6.04 23.84 38.04
C LYS A 318 7.26 23.30 37.29
N THR A 319 8.28 24.13 37.10
CA THR A 319 9.55 23.73 36.46
C THR A 319 10.16 22.53 37.19
N SER A 320 10.38 22.65 38.52
CA SER A 320 11.00 21.57 39.30
C SER A 320 10.17 20.28 39.30
N ALA A 321 8.83 20.40 39.38
CA ALA A 321 7.95 19.22 39.34
C ALA A 321 8.02 18.48 38.02
N LEU A 322 8.04 19.19 36.86
CA LEU A 322 8.11 18.60 35.55
C LEU A 322 9.48 17.97 35.26
N LEU A 323 10.60 18.64 35.63
CA LEU A 323 11.94 18.07 35.49
C LEU A 323 12.11 16.81 36.33
N ALA A 324 11.57 16.77 37.55
CA ALA A 324 11.57 15.56 38.37
C ALA A 324 10.79 14.41 37.70
N ALA A 325 9.60 14.67 37.17
CA ALA A 325 8.81 13.68 36.45
C ALA A 325 9.56 13.08 35.23
N VAL A 326 10.26 13.92 34.45
CA VAL A 326 11.11 13.48 33.32
C VAL A 326 12.24 12.58 33.78
N ALA A 327 12.91 12.90 34.90
CA ALA A 327 13.98 12.11 35.45
C ALA A 327 13.46 10.76 36.01
N ASP A 328 12.38 10.79 36.80
CA ASP A 328 11.79 9.62 37.45
C ASP A 328 11.29 8.58 36.44
N TYR A 329 10.79 9.02 35.28
CA TYR A 329 10.36 8.11 34.22
C TYR A 329 11.48 7.18 33.77
N THR A 330 12.71 7.68 33.63
CA THR A 330 13.87 6.87 33.23
C THR A 330 14.38 6.03 34.40
N ILE A 331 14.45 6.58 35.62
CA ILE A 331 14.94 5.87 36.79
C ILE A 331 14.07 4.65 37.10
N SER A 332 12.75 4.77 36.88
CA SER A 332 11.80 3.68 37.11
C SER A 332 11.83 2.58 36.02
N ARG A 333 12.62 2.75 34.96
CA ARG A 333 12.70 1.83 33.81
C ARG A 333 14.16 1.52 33.47
N SER A 334 14.48 0.25 33.26
CA SER A 334 15.85 -0.23 33.01
C SER A 334 16.24 -0.32 31.53
N HIS A 335 15.61 0.45 30.64
CA HIS A 335 15.86 0.38 29.21
C HIS A 335 16.69 1.55 28.70
N PHE A 336 17.64 1.27 27.77
CA PHE A 336 18.36 2.30 27.04
C PHE A 336 17.54 2.75 25.80
N GLU A 337 17.15 4.01 25.81
CA GLU A 337 16.42 4.62 24.71
C GLU A 337 16.80 6.10 24.55
N SER A 338 16.50 6.71 23.39
CA SER A 338 16.89 8.09 23.08
C SER A 338 16.30 9.11 24.08
N GLY A 339 15.13 8.81 24.65
CA GLY A 339 14.49 9.64 25.67
C GLY A 339 15.30 9.78 26.98
N ASN A 340 16.26 8.90 27.24
CA ASN A 340 17.14 8.99 28.42
C ASN A 340 18.02 10.25 28.40
N LEU A 341 18.30 10.80 27.21
CA LEU A 341 18.98 12.10 27.09
C LEU A 341 18.18 13.23 27.75
N LEU A 342 16.85 13.22 27.60
CA LEU A 342 15.97 14.22 28.23
C LEU A 342 16.04 14.15 29.74
N SER A 343 16.10 12.95 30.30
CA SER A 343 16.23 12.76 31.74
C SER A 343 17.59 13.21 32.26
N ALA A 344 18.65 12.97 31.53
CA ALA A 344 20.00 13.49 31.86
C ALA A 344 20.01 15.03 31.83
N LEU A 345 19.37 15.64 30.83
CA LEU A 345 19.22 17.11 30.76
C LEU A 345 18.38 17.65 31.94
N ALA A 346 17.29 16.99 32.28
CA ALA A 346 16.43 17.36 33.40
C ALA A 346 17.17 17.30 34.75
N LEU A 347 17.93 16.23 34.99
CA LEU A 347 18.76 16.10 36.20
C LEU A 347 19.81 17.22 36.28
N ARG A 348 20.50 17.51 35.18
CA ARG A 348 21.49 18.59 35.14
C ARG A 348 20.86 19.96 35.43
N GLU A 349 19.70 20.25 34.87
CA GLU A 349 18.99 21.52 35.09
C GLU A 349 18.41 21.65 36.50
N SER A 350 18.14 20.53 37.19
CA SER A 350 17.72 20.48 38.56
C SER A 350 18.90 20.58 39.57
N GLY A 351 20.14 20.76 39.10
CA GLY A 351 21.32 20.86 39.96
C GLY A 351 21.87 19.52 40.41
N HIS A 352 21.36 18.40 39.89
CA HIS A 352 21.92 17.07 40.12
C HIS A 352 22.97 16.81 39.03
N VAL A 353 24.21 17.20 39.29
CA VAL A 353 25.34 16.88 38.39
C VAL A 353 25.84 15.49 38.76
N PRO A 354 26.01 14.55 37.79
CA PRO A 354 26.74 13.30 38.05
C PRO A 354 28.22 13.59 38.28
#